data_9e456c71444e5903d405a6462beb21dd
#
_entry.id   9e456c71444e5903d405a6462beb21dd
#
_cell.length_a   1.000
_cell.length_b   1.000
_cell.length_c   1.000
_cell.angle_alpha   90.00
_cell.angle_beta   90.00
_cell.angle_gamma   90.00
#
_symmetry.space_group_name_H-M   'P 1'
#
loop_
_entity.id
_entity.type
_entity.pdbx_description
1 polymer ?
#
loop_
_entity_poly.entity_id
_entity_poly.type
_entity_poly.pdbx_seq_one_letter_code
_entity_poly.pdbx_strand_id
1 'polypeptide(L)'
;LATHNWRSAGSGNLGGWQVARTLTLLNALLGALATEGGTFPNSWNKFTPKPPRLPHQHPRRWNDVLWPDEYPLALMEMSFLMPHLMRQQEAFVDVYFTRVYNPVWTNPDGFSWIEMLTDKKQIGQHIAMTPTWNETAYFADYVLPMGHSSERHDLTSYEQYNGQWIGFRQPVL
;
A
#
# COMPACT_ATOMS: atom_id res chain seq x y z
N LEU A 1 -13.77 14.44 -19.85
CA LEU A 1 -14.00 13.33 -18.90
C LEU A 1 -12.78 13.13 -18.02
N ALA A 2 -12.99 12.97 -16.74
CA ALA A 2 -11.97 12.54 -15.79
C ALA A 2 -12.44 11.25 -15.11
N THR A 3 -11.58 10.25 -15.03
CA THR A 3 -11.85 9.00 -14.32
C THR A 3 -10.80 8.75 -13.26
N HIS A 4 -11.17 8.05 -12.24
CA HIS A 4 -10.29 7.66 -11.16
C HIS A 4 -10.43 6.17 -10.87
N ASN A 5 -9.31 5.53 -10.63
CA ASN A 5 -9.24 4.15 -10.22
C ASN A 5 -8.37 4.05 -8.98
N TRP A 6 -8.94 3.60 -7.88
CA TRP A 6 -8.23 3.43 -6.62
C TRP A 6 -7.70 2.00 -6.49
N ARG A 7 -6.63 1.83 -5.77
CA ARG A 7 -5.87 0.59 -5.53
C ARG A 7 -6.63 -0.71 -5.81
N SER A 8 -7.51 -1.12 -4.90
CA SER A 8 -8.20 -2.40 -4.93
C SER A 8 -9.15 -2.58 -6.12
N ALA A 9 -9.68 -1.50 -6.67
CA ALA A 9 -10.49 -1.61 -7.88
C ALA A 9 -9.69 -2.12 -9.08
N GLY A 10 -8.38 -1.83 -9.13
CA GLY A 10 -7.49 -2.27 -10.21
C GLY A 10 -6.72 -3.55 -9.93
N SER A 11 -6.48 -3.88 -8.67
CA SER A 11 -5.56 -4.95 -8.29
C SER A 11 -6.15 -5.99 -7.32
N GLY A 12 -7.15 -5.63 -6.54
CA GLY A 12 -7.74 -6.51 -5.52
C GLY A 12 -8.91 -7.38 -5.99
N ASN A 13 -9.26 -7.34 -7.27
CA ASN A 13 -10.38 -8.10 -7.83
C ASN A 13 -9.98 -8.85 -9.09
N LEU A 14 -10.56 -10.03 -9.28
CA LEU A 14 -10.55 -10.71 -10.58
C LEU A 14 -11.13 -9.75 -11.63
N GLY A 15 -10.39 -9.48 -12.69
CA GLY A 15 -10.79 -8.52 -13.73
C GLY A 15 -10.59 -7.04 -13.38
N GLY A 16 -10.11 -6.69 -12.20
CA GLY A 16 -9.84 -5.30 -11.83
C GLY A 16 -8.82 -4.63 -12.75
N TRP A 17 -7.84 -5.37 -13.23
CA TRP A 17 -6.91 -4.91 -14.27
C TRP A 17 -7.64 -4.52 -15.56
N GLN A 18 -8.64 -5.29 -15.98
CA GLN A 18 -9.44 -4.98 -17.18
C GLN A 18 -10.27 -3.73 -16.98
N VAL A 19 -10.80 -3.50 -15.77
CA VAL A 19 -11.51 -2.26 -15.41
C VAL A 19 -10.57 -1.07 -15.53
N ALA A 20 -9.40 -1.13 -14.93
CA ALA A 20 -8.39 -0.07 -14.99
C ALA A 20 -7.98 0.24 -16.44
N ARG A 21 -7.72 -0.81 -17.23
CA ARG A 21 -7.39 -0.69 -18.66
C ARG A 21 -8.52 -0.04 -19.44
N THR A 22 -9.75 -0.49 -19.25
CA THR A 22 -10.91 0.04 -19.96
C THR A 22 -11.14 1.51 -19.67
N LEU A 23 -11.01 1.92 -18.40
CA LEU A 23 -11.11 3.33 -18.01
C LEU A 23 -10.02 4.18 -18.65
N THR A 24 -8.80 3.67 -18.72
CA THR A 24 -7.69 4.36 -19.38
C THR A 24 -7.94 4.49 -20.90
N LEU A 25 -8.38 3.42 -21.55
CA LEU A 25 -8.73 3.43 -22.96
C LEU A 25 -9.88 4.40 -23.27
N LEU A 26 -10.91 4.44 -22.42
CA LEU A 26 -12.00 5.39 -22.56
C LEU A 26 -11.50 6.84 -22.54
N ASN A 27 -10.63 7.18 -21.61
CA ASN A 27 -10.01 8.52 -21.56
C ASN A 27 -9.16 8.80 -22.81
N ALA A 28 -8.42 7.82 -23.29
CA ALA A 28 -7.61 7.95 -24.51
C ALA A 28 -8.47 8.19 -25.76
N LEU A 29 -9.53 7.39 -25.93
CA LEU A 29 -10.46 7.52 -27.07
C LEU A 29 -11.19 8.87 -27.09
N LEU A 30 -11.47 9.42 -25.92
CA LEU A 30 -12.12 10.74 -25.78
C LEU A 30 -11.12 11.90 -25.81
N GLY A 31 -9.82 11.64 -26.01
CA GLY A 31 -8.79 12.67 -25.98
C GLY A 31 -8.64 13.36 -24.61
N ALA A 32 -9.06 12.70 -23.53
CA ALA A 32 -9.10 13.28 -22.19
C ALA A 32 -7.85 13.00 -21.36
N LEU A 33 -6.81 12.39 -21.92
CA LEU A 33 -5.54 12.19 -21.24
C LEU A 33 -4.67 13.44 -21.33
N ALA A 34 -4.17 13.88 -20.18
CA ALA A 34 -3.28 15.04 -20.03
C ALA A 34 -3.86 16.35 -20.61
N THR A 35 -5.17 16.50 -20.60
CA THR A 35 -5.88 17.70 -21.05
C THR A 35 -6.59 18.38 -19.86
N GLU A 36 -6.87 19.66 -19.98
CA GLU A 36 -7.63 20.40 -18.96
C GLU A 36 -9.00 19.75 -18.71
N GLY A 37 -9.35 19.51 -17.43
CA GLY A 37 -10.57 18.79 -17.05
C GLY A 37 -10.57 17.29 -17.34
N GLY A 38 -9.45 16.75 -17.81
CA GLY A 38 -9.26 15.33 -18.08
C GLY A 38 -8.51 14.59 -16.98
N THR A 39 -8.04 13.39 -17.30
CA THR A 39 -7.24 12.55 -16.41
C THR A 39 -5.75 12.74 -16.69
N PHE A 40 -4.99 13.02 -15.65
CA PHE A 40 -3.54 13.13 -15.74
C PHE A 40 -2.86 11.91 -15.08
N PRO A 41 -1.74 11.41 -15.66
CA PRO A 41 -0.91 10.44 -14.98
C PRO A 41 -0.35 11.05 -13.70
N ASN A 42 -0.48 10.33 -12.60
CA ASN A 42 0.06 10.74 -11.31
C ASN A 42 1.37 10.00 -11.04
N SER A 43 2.32 10.66 -10.43
CA SER A 43 3.53 10.03 -9.95
C SER A 43 3.75 10.30 -8.46
N TRP A 44 4.21 9.28 -7.79
CA TRP A 44 4.43 9.31 -6.35
C TRP A 44 5.88 9.65 -6.01
N ASN A 45 6.08 10.36 -4.89
CA ASN A 45 7.38 10.49 -4.22
C ASN A 45 8.49 11.20 -5.01
N LYS A 46 8.19 12.29 -5.64
CA LYS A 46 9.19 13.07 -6.36
C LYS A 46 10.23 13.75 -5.46
N PHE A 47 9.86 14.09 -4.25
CA PHE A 47 10.75 14.69 -3.27
C PHE A 47 11.52 13.69 -2.41
N THR A 48 11.29 12.40 -2.57
CA THR A 48 12.06 11.41 -1.84
C THR A 48 13.51 11.42 -2.34
N PRO A 49 14.49 11.72 -1.50
CA PRO A 49 15.89 11.63 -1.89
C PRO A 49 16.18 10.23 -2.42
N LYS A 50 16.90 10.13 -3.52
CA LYS A 50 17.32 8.81 -4.01
C LYS A 50 18.15 8.17 -2.90
N PRO A 51 17.80 6.98 -2.41
CA PRO A 51 18.64 6.30 -1.44
C PRO A 51 20.04 6.09 -2.04
N PRO A 52 21.10 6.09 -1.21
CA PRO A 52 22.41 5.72 -1.69
C PRO A 52 22.29 4.37 -2.40
N ARG A 53 22.99 4.23 -3.52
CA ARG A 53 23.01 2.97 -4.27
C ARG A 53 23.67 1.90 -3.38
N LEU A 54 22.85 1.14 -2.70
CA LEU A 54 23.30 -0.07 -2.04
C LEU A 54 23.64 -1.09 -3.13
N PRO A 55 24.68 -1.93 -2.92
CA PRO A 55 24.95 -3.03 -3.83
C PRO A 55 23.65 -3.81 -4.05
N HIS A 56 23.33 -4.09 -5.29
CA HIS A 56 22.16 -4.88 -5.63
C HIS A 56 22.28 -6.25 -4.96
N GLN A 57 21.59 -6.43 -3.85
CA GLN A 57 21.14 -7.75 -3.49
C GLN A 57 20.19 -8.17 -4.63
N HIS A 58 20.47 -9.28 -5.27
CA HIS A 58 19.60 -9.81 -6.32
C HIS A 58 18.22 -9.97 -5.74
N PRO A 59 17.24 -9.10 -6.04
CA PRO A 59 15.90 -9.29 -5.54
C PRO A 59 15.43 -10.61 -6.14
N ARG A 60 14.88 -11.50 -5.33
CA ARG A 60 13.95 -12.49 -5.86
C ARG A 60 12.95 -11.68 -6.67
N ARG A 61 12.89 -11.89 -7.97
CA ARG A 61 11.97 -11.17 -8.82
C ARG A 61 10.56 -11.66 -8.46
N TRP A 62 9.92 -10.89 -7.63
CA TRP A 62 8.48 -10.99 -7.45
C TRP A 62 7.87 -10.48 -8.73
N ASN A 63 7.44 -11.38 -9.56
CA ASN A 63 6.68 -11.00 -10.73
C ASN A 63 5.21 -11.30 -10.43
N ASP A 64 4.54 -10.31 -9.86
CA ASP A 64 3.13 -10.39 -9.47
C ASP A 64 2.23 -10.75 -10.66
N VAL A 65 2.70 -10.52 -11.87
CA VAL A 65 1.99 -10.88 -13.11
C VAL A 65 2.07 -12.40 -13.37
N LEU A 66 3.05 -13.09 -12.81
CA LEU A 66 3.20 -14.56 -12.96
C LEU A 66 2.39 -15.39 -11.97
N TRP A 67 1.66 -14.75 -11.06
CA TRP A 67 0.88 -15.43 -10.02
C TRP A 67 -0.65 -15.43 -10.22
N PRO A 68 -1.19 -15.02 -11.38
CA PRO A 68 -2.64 -14.96 -11.57
C PRO A 68 -3.32 -16.33 -11.54
N ASP A 69 -2.59 -17.43 -11.78
CA ASP A 69 -3.14 -18.78 -11.72
C ASP A 69 -3.28 -19.28 -10.28
N GLU A 70 -2.35 -18.90 -9.41
CA GLU A 70 -2.31 -19.32 -8.01
C GLU A 70 -2.99 -18.30 -7.09
N TYR A 71 -2.70 -17.02 -7.32
CA TYR A 71 -3.28 -15.90 -6.59
C TYR A 71 -3.70 -14.81 -7.58
N PRO A 72 -5.00 -14.67 -7.88
CA PRO A 72 -5.50 -13.72 -8.89
C PRO A 72 -5.51 -12.26 -8.39
N LEU A 73 -4.48 -11.87 -7.69
CA LEU A 73 -4.23 -10.54 -7.15
C LEU A 73 -2.94 -9.99 -7.73
N ALA A 74 -2.80 -8.68 -7.78
CA ALA A 74 -1.64 -8.03 -8.33
C ALA A 74 -0.96 -7.11 -7.32
N LEU A 75 0.36 -7.04 -7.42
CA LEU A 75 1.27 -6.09 -6.80
C LEU A 75 0.94 -5.75 -5.33
N MET A 76 0.29 -4.64 -5.08
CA MET A 76 0.08 -4.15 -3.70
C MET A 76 -0.91 -4.98 -2.90
N GLU A 77 -1.81 -5.65 -3.57
CA GLU A 77 -2.85 -6.46 -2.91
C GLU A 77 -2.32 -7.85 -2.52
N MET A 78 -1.13 -8.21 -2.94
CA MET A 78 -0.40 -9.38 -2.42
C MET A 78 -0.20 -9.33 -0.90
N SER A 79 -0.21 -8.13 -0.31
CA SER A 79 -0.18 -7.98 1.15
C SER A 79 -1.34 -8.69 1.85
N PHE A 80 -2.48 -8.87 1.20
CA PHE A 80 -3.62 -9.62 1.74
C PHE A 80 -3.32 -11.10 1.95
N LEU A 81 -2.40 -11.63 1.18
CA LEU A 81 -2.00 -13.03 1.21
C LEU A 81 -0.88 -13.32 2.20
N MET A 82 -0.34 -12.31 2.86
CA MET A 82 0.82 -12.47 3.74
C MET A 82 0.67 -13.62 4.76
N PRO A 83 -0.45 -13.76 5.49
CA PRO A 83 -0.61 -14.86 6.44
C PRO A 83 -0.54 -16.24 5.78
N HIS A 84 -1.12 -16.37 4.58
CA HIS A 84 -1.13 -17.63 3.83
C HIS A 84 0.26 -17.97 3.30
N LEU A 85 0.97 -16.97 2.76
CA LEU A 85 2.34 -17.15 2.27
C LEU A 85 3.31 -17.50 3.40
N MET A 86 3.20 -16.84 4.54
CA MET A 86 4.02 -17.12 5.72
C MET A 86 3.84 -18.56 6.20
N ARG A 87 2.59 -19.01 6.25
CA ARG A 87 2.26 -20.38 6.65
C ARG A 87 2.73 -21.41 5.62
N GLN A 88 2.48 -21.17 4.33
CA GLN A 88 2.84 -22.08 3.24
C GLN A 88 4.35 -22.26 3.09
N GLN A 89 5.12 -21.21 3.29
CA GLN A 89 6.57 -21.22 3.14
C GLN A 89 7.31 -21.46 4.45
N GLU A 90 6.62 -21.71 5.54
CA GLU A 90 7.20 -21.79 6.89
C GLU A 90 8.16 -20.62 7.17
N ALA A 91 7.76 -19.42 6.72
CA ALA A 91 8.59 -18.26 6.78
C ALA A 91 8.60 -17.65 8.17
N PHE A 92 9.72 -17.04 8.54
CA PHE A 92 9.88 -16.35 9.82
C PHE A 92 10.33 -14.91 9.59
N VAL A 93 9.68 -13.99 10.29
CA VAL A 93 10.05 -12.57 10.36
C VAL A 93 10.38 -12.23 11.79
N ASP A 94 11.62 -11.84 12.04
CA ASP A 94 12.11 -11.55 13.38
C ASP A 94 11.36 -10.36 14.00
N VAL A 95 11.28 -9.24 13.25
CA VAL A 95 10.55 -8.05 13.68
C VAL A 95 9.62 -7.57 12.56
N TYR A 96 8.34 -7.45 12.86
CA TYR A 96 7.32 -6.96 11.95
C TYR A 96 6.73 -5.64 12.43
N PHE A 97 6.74 -4.63 11.58
CA PHE A 97 6.14 -3.32 11.86
C PHE A 97 4.83 -3.13 11.09
N THR A 98 3.77 -2.78 11.78
CA THR A 98 2.57 -2.19 11.16
C THR A 98 2.55 -0.69 11.41
N ARG A 99 2.42 0.11 10.34
CA ARG A 99 2.34 1.57 10.45
C ARG A 99 1.06 2.08 9.85
N VAL A 100 0.15 2.60 10.70
CA VAL A 100 -1.18 3.09 10.25
C VAL A 100 -1.89 2.05 9.39
N TYR A 101 -1.69 0.79 9.71
CA TYR A 101 -2.20 -0.36 8.95
C TYR A 101 -2.90 -1.31 9.92
N ASN A 102 -4.17 -1.59 9.63
CA ASN A 102 -5.04 -2.42 10.46
C ASN A 102 -5.53 -3.67 9.71
N PRO A 103 -4.62 -4.58 9.31
CA PRO A 103 -4.98 -5.73 8.49
C PRO A 103 -5.98 -6.68 9.15
N VAL A 104 -5.99 -6.79 10.47
CA VAL A 104 -6.95 -7.63 11.19
C VAL A 104 -8.40 -7.24 10.89
N TRP A 105 -8.66 -5.94 10.68
CA TRP A 105 -10.00 -5.44 10.37
C TRP A 105 -10.23 -5.17 8.88
N THR A 106 -9.23 -4.59 8.21
CA THR A 106 -9.42 -4.06 6.86
C THR A 106 -9.10 -5.04 5.74
N ASN A 107 -8.35 -6.09 6.03
CA ASN A 107 -8.01 -7.09 5.03
C ASN A 107 -9.00 -8.26 5.05
N PRO A 108 -9.17 -8.96 3.93
CA PRO A 108 -9.85 -10.24 3.92
C PRO A 108 -9.20 -11.21 4.91
N ASP A 109 -10.02 -12.07 5.52
CA ASP A 109 -9.56 -13.12 6.43
C ASP A 109 -8.71 -12.62 7.61
N GLY A 110 -9.29 -11.68 8.38
CA GLY A 110 -8.64 -11.10 9.55
C GLY A 110 -8.23 -12.13 10.62
N PHE A 111 -8.89 -13.28 10.68
CA PHE A 111 -8.52 -14.36 11.61
C PHE A 111 -7.15 -14.97 11.27
N SER A 112 -6.84 -15.19 10.01
CA SER A 112 -5.49 -15.61 9.60
C SER A 112 -4.42 -14.58 9.95
N TRP A 113 -4.77 -13.29 9.92
CA TRP A 113 -3.87 -12.23 10.41
C TRP A 113 -3.61 -12.34 11.90
N ILE A 114 -4.64 -12.61 12.72
CA ILE A 114 -4.49 -12.80 14.16
C ILE A 114 -3.59 -14.00 14.44
N GLU A 115 -3.85 -15.14 13.78
CA GLU A 115 -3.03 -16.34 13.92
C GLU A 115 -1.56 -16.07 13.60
N MET A 116 -1.26 -15.42 12.46
CA MET A 116 0.11 -15.08 12.07
C MET A 116 0.78 -14.15 13.07
N LEU A 117 0.12 -13.07 13.47
CA LEU A 117 0.69 -12.05 14.37
C LEU A 117 0.96 -12.59 15.78
N THR A 118 0.20 -13.58 16.23
CA THR A 118 0.35 -14.18 17.57
C THR A 118 1.24 -15.43 17.59
N ASP A 119 1.53 -16.02 16.44
CA ASP A 119 2.43 -17.18 16.34
C ASP A 119 3.89 -16.72 16.30
N LYS A 120 4.59 -16.93 17.41
CA LYS A 120 6.02 -16.59 17.56
C LYS A 120 6.97 -17.40 16.67
N LYS A 121 6.48 -18.44 15.98
CA LYS A 121 7.23 -19.15 14.96
C LYS A 121 7.18 -18.45 13.61
N GLN A 122 6.19 -17.58 13.38
CA GLN A 122 6.04 -16.78 12.17
C GLN A 122 6.52 -15.34 12.38
N ILE A 123 6.08 -14.70 13.47
CA ILE A 123 6.45 -13.31 13.81
C ILE A 123 7.08 -13.31 15.20
N GLY A 124 8.40 -13.09 15.26
CA GLY A 124 9.14 -13.01 16.51
C GLY A 124 8.67 -11.86 17.39
N GLN A 125 8.55 -10.67 16.82
CA GLN A 125 8.08 -9.47 17.50
C GLN A 125 7.22 -8.61 16.57
N HIS A 126 6.03 -8.23 17.03
CA HIS A 126 5.14 -7.31 16.31
C HIS A 126 5.11 -5.95 16.99
N ILE A 127 5.43 -4.89 16.24
CA ILE A 127 5.43 -3.50 16.71
C ILE A 127 4.40 -2.72 15.90
N ALA A 128 3.36 -2.22 16.56
CA ALA A 128 2.34 -1.40 15.92
C ALA A 128 2.64 0.09 16.14
N MET A 129 2.72 0.85 15.04
CA MET A 129 2.86 2.30 15.03
C MET A 129 1.54 2.91 14.57
N THR A 130 0.78 3.51 15.47
CA THR A 130 -0.58 3.98 15.16
C THR A 130 -0.93 5.26 15.94
N PRO A 131 -1.68 6.19 15.32
CA PRO A 131 -2.18 7.39 16.02
C PRO A 131 -3.39 7.09 16.90
N THR A 132 -4.09 6.00 16.63
CA THR A 132 -5.28 5.57 17.35
C THR A 132 -5.20 4.08 17.64
N TRP A 133 -5.81 3.65 18.71
CA TRP A 133 -5.93 2.22 19.03
C TRP A 133 -6.77 1.52 17.96
N ASN A 134 -6.35 0.34 17.54
CA ASN A 134 -7.06 -0.49 16.56
C ASN A 134 -6.87 -1.99 16.84
N GLU A 135 -7.59 -2.82 16.09
CA GLU A 135 -7.63 -4.27 16.29
C GLU A 135 -6.25 -4.91 16.10
N THR A 136 -5.49 -4.47 15.11
CA THR A 136 -4.14 -5.00 14.88
C THR A 136 -3.17 -4.64 16.02
N ALA A 137 -3.29 -3.42 16.55
CA ALA A 137 -2.47 -2.98 17.68
C ALA A 137 -2.76 -3.79 18.96
N TYR A 138 -3.97 -4.34 19.10
CA TYR A 138 -4.31 -5.21 20.22
C TYR A 138 -3.47 -6.48 20.27
N PHE A 139 -3.03 -6.98 19.13
CA PHE A 139 -2.20 -8.19 19.02
C PHE A 139 -0.69 -7.88 18.89
N ALA A 140 -0.29 -6.63 19.08
CA ALA A 140 1.11 -6.24 19.02
C ALA A 140 1.82 -6.46 20.37
N ASP A 141 3.12 -6.80 20.30
CA ASP A 141 3.97 -6.86 21.48
C ASP A 141 4.28 -5.46 22.03
N TYR A 142 4.42 -4.49 21.13
CA TYR A 142 4.62 -3.08 21.44
C TYR A 142 3.75 -2.19 20.60
N VAL A 143 3.17 -1.17 21.23
CA VAL A 143 2.44 -0.12 20.55
C VAL A 143 3.18 1.19 20.71
N LEU A 144 3.64 1.76 19.61
CA LEU A 144 4.30 3.05 19.58
C LEU A 144 3.32 4.11 19.09
N PRO A 145 3.00 5.11 19.92
CA PRO A 145 2.10 6.18 19.51
C PRO A 145 2.72 7.00 18.39
N MET A 146 1.94 7.28 17.35
CA MET A 146 2.30 8.19 16.27
C MET A 146 1.49 9.47 16.40
N GLY A 147 2.11 10.62 16.11
CA GLY A 147 1.38 11.87 15.97
C GLY A 147 0.28 11.76 14.90
N HIS A 148 -0.93 12.15 15.27
CA HIS A 148 -2.03 12.32 14.32
C HIS A 148 -1.67 13.35 13.24
N SER A 149 -2.40 13.38 12.14
CA SER A 149 -2.14 14.32 11.05
C SER A 149 -2.24 15.80 11.46
N SER A 150 -3.00 16.11 12.50
CA SER A 150 -3.11 17.46 13.09
C SER A 150 -1.95 17.84 14.01
N GLU A 151 -1.14 16.89 14.42
CA GLU A 151 -0.04 17.05 15.38
C GLU A 151 1.34 17.08 14.74
N ARG A 152 1.43 16.97 13.41
CA ARG A 152 2.71 16.87 12.72
C ARG A 152 2.82 17.75 11.48
N HIS A 153 4.04 18.10 11.15
CA HIS A 153 4.39 18.66 9.85
C HIS A 153 4.29 17.59 8.76
N ASP A 154 3.80 17.97 7.60
CA ASP A 154 3.73 17.07 6.44
C ASP A 154 3.86 17.85 5.13
N LEU A 155 4.31 17.16 4.08
CA LEU A 155 4.44 17.71 2.74
C LEU A 155 3.59 16.90 1.77
N THR A 156 2.89 17.60 0.90
CA THR A 156 2.17 17.02 -0.24
C THR A 156 2.52 17.79 -1.49
N SER A 157 2.75 17.10 -2.59
CA SER A 157 3.06 17.75 -3.86
C SER A 157 2.38 17.11 -5.03
N TYR A 158 2.09 17.92 -6.05
CA TYR A 158 1.67 17.48 -7.36
C TYR A 158 2.57 18.16 -8.40
N GLU A 159 3.45 17.39 -9.00
CA GLU A 159 4.52 17.91 -9.86
C GLU A 159 4.26 17.74 -11.34
N GLN A 160 3.27 16.96 -11.72
CA GLN A 160 3.02 16.55 -13.11
C GLN A 160 1.84 17.23 -13.78
N TYR A 161 1.16 18.15 -13.10
CA TYR A 161 0.00 18.84 -13.61
C TYR A 161 0.34 20.24 -14.14
N ASN A 162 -0.51 20.74 -15.02
CA ASN A 162 -0.59 22.17 -15.30
C ASN A 162 -1.03 22.86 -14.00
N GLY A 163 -0.12 23.52 -13.30
CA GLY A 163 -0.36 24.06 -11.97
C GLY A 163 0.26 23.16 -10.87
N GLN A 164 1.55 22.97 -11.00
CA GLN A 164 2.36 22.27 -9.97
C GLN A 164 2.26 23.01 -8.64
N TRP A 165 2.11 22.26 -7.56
CA TRP A 165 2.04 22.85 -6.23
C TRP A 165 2.70 21.97 -5.16
N ILE A 166 3.14 22.62 -4.10
CA ILE A 166 3.61 22.00 -2.87
C ILE A 166 2.73 22.51 -1.74
N GLY A 167 2.06 21.60 -1.05
CA GLY A 167 1.33 21.89 0.17
C GLY A 167 2.18 21.56 1.39
N PHE A 168 2.29 22.48 2.30
CA PHE A 168 2.92 22.27 3.59
C PHE A 168 1.87 22.34 4.68
N ARG A 169 1.74 21.29 5.46
CA ARG A 169 0.85 21.23 6.61
C ARG A 169 1.64 21.42 7.88
N GLN A 170 1.19 22.36 8.68
CA GLN A 170 1.68 22.58 10.04
C GLN A 170 0.76 21.90 11.05
N PRO A 171 1.28 21.48 12.21
CA PRO A 171 0.43 21.01 13.30
C PRO A 171 -0.49 22.14 13.77
N VAL A 172 -1.68 21.75 14.18
CA VAL A 172 -2.70 22.67 14.75
C VAL A 172 -3.03 22.32 16.21
N LEU A 173 -2.39 21.27 16.73
CA LEU A 173 -2.45 20.84 18.13
C LEU A 173 -1.03 20.71 18.66
#